data_bb5ae970fcece73922bf05fbc3693ac0
#
_entry.id   bb5ae970fcece73922bf05fbc3693ac0
#
_cell.length_a   1.000
_cell.length_b   1.000
_cell.length_c   1.000
_cell.angle_alpha   90.00
_cell.angle_beta   90.00
_cell.angle_gamma   90.00
#
_symmetry.space_group_name_H-M   'P 1'
#
loop_
_entity.id
_entity.type
_entity.pdbx_description
1 polymer ?
#
loop_
_entity_poly.entity_id
_entity_poly.type
_entity_poly.pdbx_seq_one_letter_code
_entity_poly.pdbx_strand_id
1 'polypeptide(L)'
;MKKSNQNEKLNALKINNIRCILAVIVCILICVMVFFAFVYQLLATPNELIKEVGWQSFHLFTILSNVSVGIVAAMCIPFCVDGLRYHNYHLPRWFVNLLYMAICGVTITFVIAVTVLSSAVGLYRVMIYRHNIIIHTLCPILSILLFIFINSDHTLDFKSSVVAIIPLMSYALLYTVMVFLIGEDAGGWRDHYQIYRVLEYLPIPVVLIIIFLIGLAVSNLLRFAHNAVHKRRKASLERYYQQADTFSFEDIQSAVAALAVIDRQHDIGGELTVPRRILTMMEKKYKSGLPIEELCKIYIDEYYRTDERTEK
;
A
#
# COMPACT_ATOMS: atom_id res chain seq x y z
N MET A 1 33.61 -8.71 -21.13
CA MET A 1 32.52 -9.34 -20.39
C MET A 1 32.43 -8.90 -18.91
N LYS A 2 33.54 -8.82 -18.11
CA LYS A 2 33.50 -8.40 -16.69
C LYS A 2 32.80 -7.02 -16.43
N LYS A 3 32.97 -6.02 -17.30
CA LYS A 3 32.35 -4.67 -17.13
C LYS A 3 30.84 -4.64 -17.30
N SER A 4 30.26 -5.52 -18.12
CA SER A 4 28.80 -5.58 -18.33
C SER A 4 28.06 -6.02 -17.07
N ASN A 5 28.53 -7.08 -16.40
CA ASN A 5 27.91 -7.65 -15.20
C ASN A 5 27.93 -6.71 -13.98
N GLN A 6 29.01 -5.93 -13.82
CA GLN A 6 29.14 -4.95 -12.73
C GLN A 6 28.16 -3.79 -12.91
N ASN A 7 27.94 -3.36 -14.16
CA ASN A 7 26.97 -2.31 -14.48
C ASN A 7 25.51 -2.76 -14.25
N GLU A 8 25.19 -4.02 -14.45
CA GLU A 8 23.84 -4.57 -14.26
C GLU A 8 23.50 -4.75 -12.77
N LYS A 9 24.41 -5.23 -11.94
CA LYS A 9 24.26 -5.26 -10.47
C LYS A 9 24.07 -3.86 -9.91
N LEU A 10 24.85 -2.88 -10.41
CA LEU A 10 24.72 -1.49 -10.04
C LEU A 10 23.36 -0.92 -10.44
N ASN A 11 22.80 -1.35 -11.57
CA ASN A 11 21.49 -0.93 -12.06
C ASN A 11 20.34 -1.53 -11.20
N ALA A 12 20.42 -2.79 -10.79
CA ALA A 12 19.40 -3.40 -9.93
C ALA A 12 19.34 -2.72 -8.55
N LEU A 13 20.51 -2.46 -7.94
CA LEU A 13 20.61 -1.68 -6.69
C LEU A 13 20.08 -0.25 -6.86
N LYS A 14 20.41 0.41 -7.97
CA LYS A 14 19.89 1.75 -8.29
C LYS A 14 18.36 1.75 -8.40
N ILE A 15 17.78 0.76 -9.06
CA ILE A 15 16.32 0.64 -9.23
C ILE A 15 15.63 0.46 -7.86
N ASN A 16 16.18 -0.35 -6.98
CA ASN A 16 15.63 -0.53 -5.64
C ASN A 16 15.72 0.76 -4.81
N ASN A 17 16.86 1.42 -4.83
CA ASN A 17 17.03 2.71 -4.13
C ASN A 17 16.11 3.80 -4.68
N ILE A 18 15.94 3.88 -6.01
CA ILE A 18 15.00 4.83 -6.63
C ILE A 18 13.57 4.56 -6.15
N ARG A 19 13.16 3.29 -6.05
CA ARG A 19 11.83 2.94 -5.51
C ARG A 19 11.65 3.41 -4.07
N CYS A 20 12.63 3.14 -3.21
CA CYS A 20 12.59 3.58 -1.82
C CYS A 20 12.50 5.10 -1.72
N ILE A 21 13.32 5.83 -2.49
CA ILE A 21 13.29 7.29 -2.54
C ILE A 21 11.93 7.81 -3.00
N LEU A 22 11.40 7.25 -4.09
CA LEU A 22 10.07 7.61 -4.60
C LEU A 22 8.98 7.29 -3.57
N ALA A 23 9.06 6.14 -2.88
CA ALA A 23 8.12 5.77 -1.83
C ALA A 23 8.17 6.78 -0.67
N VAL A 24 9.36 7.15 -0.18
CA VAL A 24 9.51 8.18 0.86
C VAL A 24 8.91 9.51 0.43
N ILE A 25 9.25 9.97 -0.78
CA ILE A 25 8.73 11.25 -1.30
C ILE A 25 7.20 11.22 -1.38
N VAL A 26 6.62 10.16 -1.95
CA VAL A 26 5.16 10.02 -2.08
C VAL A 26 4.50 9.92 -0.71
N CYS A 27 5.06 9.15 0.23
CA CYS A 27 4.53 9.05 1.60
C CYS A 27 4.55 10.42 2.31
N ILE A 28 5.65 11.18 2.21
CA ILE A 28 5.75 12.52 2.79
C ILE A 28 4.72 13.46 2.15
N LEU A 29 4.58 13.43 0.83
CA LEU A 29 3.58 14.25 0.12
C LEU A 29 2.16 13.91 0.59
N ILE A 30 1.81 12.63 0.71
CA ILE A 30 0.50 12.19 1.22
C ILE A 30 0.30 12.71 2.65
N CYS A 31 1.28 12.55 3.55
CA CYS A 31 1.19 13.03 4.93
C CYS A 31 0.95 14.54 5.00
N VAL A 32 1.73 15.32 4.25
CA VAL A 32 1.61 16.78 4.22
C VAL A 32 0.24 17.21 3.66
N MET A 33 -0.19 16.60 2.56
CA MET A 33 -1.49 16.91 1.95
C MET A 33 -2.66 16.55 2.87
N VAL A 34 -2.64 15.38 3.49
CA VAL A 34 -3.68 14.95 4.43
C VAL A 34 -3.69 15.86 5.65
N PHE A 35 -2.53 16.19 6.21
CA PHE A 35 -2.43 17.12 7.33
C PHE A 35 -3.01 18.50 6.98
N PHE A 36 -2.63 19.04 5.83
CA PHE A 36 -3.15 20.35 5.36
C PHE A 36 -4.67 20.31 5.16
N ALA A 37 -5.18 19.28 4.48
CA ALA A 37 -6.61 19.13 4.26
C ALA A 37 -7.38 18.94 5.56
N PHE A 38 -6.82 18.21 6.52
CA PHE A 38 -7.38 18.00 7.84
C PHE A 38 -7.45 19.31 8.64
N VAL A 39 -6.34 20.05 8.73
CA VAL A 39 -6.29 21.35 9.42
C VAL A 39 -7.26 22.34 8.77
N TYR A 40 -7.30 22.38 7.43
CA TYR A 40 -8.26 23.21 6.72
C TYR A 40 -9.70 22.86 7.12
N GLN A 41 -10.04 21.57 7.17
CA GLN A 41 -11.38 21.11 7.52
C GLN A 41 -11.74 21.41 8.98
N LEU A 42 -10.78 21.32 9.90
CA LEU A 42 -10.99 21.67 11.31
C LEU A 42 -11.25 23.17 11.54
N LEU A 43 -10.55 24.00 10.76
CA LEU A 43 -10.63 25.47 10.91
C LEU A 43 -11.65 26.13 9.97
N ALA A 44 -12.24 25.37 9.05
CA ALA A 44 -13.22 25.90 8.11
C ALA A 44 -14.48 26.36 8.83
N THR A 45 -15.11 27.40 8.28
CA THR A 45 -16.45 27.80 8.68
C THR A 45 -17.50 27.14 7.79
N PRO A 46 -18.66 26.74 8.33
CA PRO A 46 -19.73 26.19 7.52
C PRO A 46 -20.12 27.13 6.39
N ASN A 47 -20.34 26.57 5.21
CA ASN A 47 -20.86 27.31 4.05
C ASN A 47 -21.83 26.43 3.26
N GLU A 48 -22.38 26.92 2.16
CA GLU A 48 -23.34 26.18 1.33
C GLU A 48 -22.83 24.83 0.81
N LEU A 49 -21.51 24.70 0.63
CA LEU A 49 -20.87 23.50 0.06
C LEU A 49 -20.30 22.57 1.14
N ILE A 50 -19.82 23.15 2.26
CA ILE A 50 -19.18 22.43 3.35
C ILE A 50 -19.99 22.71 4.61
N LYS A 51 -20.90 21.80 4.93
CA LYS A 51 -21.77 21.93 6.11
C LYS A 51 -21.14 21.30 7.33
N GLU A 52 -20.40 20.20 7.14
CA GLU A 52 -19.69 19.49 8.20
C GLU A 52 -18.27 20.00 8.32
N VAL A 53 -18.00 20.71 9.38
CA VAL A 53 -16.70 21.33 9.70
C VAL A 53 -16.27 20.97 11.12
N GLY A 54 -15.04 21.23 11.45
CA GLY A 54 -14.49 20.89 12.75
C GLY A 54 -14.53 19.35 12.97
N TRP A 55 -14.86 18.94 14.19
CA TRP A 55 -14.93 17.52 14.55
C TRP A 55 -16.06 16.76 13.86
N GLN A 56 -17.11 17.43 13.42
CA GLN A 56 -18.20 16.81 12.67
C GLN A 56 -17.76 16.31 11.30
N SER A 57 -16.67 16.82 10.75
CA SER A 57 -16.12 16.32 9.49
C SER A 57 -15.69 14.84 9.53
N PHE A 58 -15.44 14.27 10.73
CA PHE A 58 -15.21 12.84 10.91
C PHE A 58 -16.46 11.97 10.67
N HIS A 59 -17.64 12.58 10.54
CA HIS A 59 -18.82 11.87 10.07
C HIS A 59 -18.72 11.54 8.56
N LEU A 60 -17.73 12.09 7.85
CA LEU A 60 -17.56 11.85 6.42
C LEU A 60 -16.53 10.74 6.17
N PHE A 61 -16.92 9.71 5.44
CA PHE A 61 -16.00 8.62 5.04
C PHE A 61 -14.79 9.12 4.27
N THR A 62 -14.96 10.16 3.47
CA THR A 62 -13.85 10.81 2.74
C THR A 62 -12.75 11.30 3.66
N ILE A 63 -13.10 11.93 4.78
CA ILE A 63 -12.10 12.42 5.74
C ILE A 63 -11.45 11.25 6.45
N LEU A 64 -12.22 10.27 6.94
CA LEU A 64 -11.69 9.09 7.60
C LEU A 64 -10.75 8.28 6.71
N SER A 65 -11.11 8.06 5.45
CA SER A 65 -10.28 7.31 4.50
C SER A 65 -8.97 8.03 4.17
N ASN A 66 -9.01 9.36 3.98
CA ASN A 66 -7.80 10.16 3.74
C ASN A 66 -6.88 10.19 4.97
N VAL A 67 -7.44 10.37 6.18
CA VAL A 67 -6.66 10.33 7.43
C VAL A 67 -6.02 8.94 7.61
N SER A 68 -6.76 7.87 7.36
CA SER A 68 -6.22 6.49 7.41
C SER A 68 -5.04 6.29 6.46
N VAL A 69 -5.14 6.78 5.22
CA VAL A 69 -4.02 6.75 4.25
C VAL A 69 -2.84 7.58 4.75
N GLY A 70 -3.08 8.77 5.32
CA GLY A 70 -2.01 9.60 5.89
C GLY A 70 -1.25 8.88 7.01
N ILE A 71 -1.97 8.23 7.93
CA ILE A 71 -1.38 7.45 9.02
C ILE A 71 -0.55 6.28 8.45
N VAL A 72 -1.10 5.51 7.53
CA VAL A 72 -0.40 4.35 6.96
C VAL A 72 0.79 4.79 6.10
N ALA A 73 0.70 5.92 5.39
CA ALA A 73 1.83 6.51 4.68
C ALA A 73 2.96 6.92 5.64
N ALA A 74 2.62 7.54 6.77
CA ALA A 74 3.61 7.85 7.80
C ALA A 74 4.29 6.59 8.35
N MET A 75 3.53 5.52 8.61
CA MET A 75 4.07 4.22 9.05
C MET A 75 4.93 3.55 7.96
N CYS A 76 4.72 3.85 6.67
CA CYS A 76 5.52 3.31 5.57
C CYS A 76 6.93 3.91 5.51
N ILE A 77 7.12 5.15 5.97
CA ILE A 77 8.40 5.88 5.89
C ILE A 77 9.56 5.11 6.55
N PRO A 78 9.45 4.60 7.79
CA PRO A 78 10.51 3.80 8.41
C PRO A 78 10.95 2.62 7.56
N PHE A 79 10.01 1.83 7.00
CA PHE A 79 10.34 0.70 6.14
C PHE A 79 11.08 1.14 4.86
N CYS A 80 10.70 2.29 4.29
CA CYS A 80 11.39 2.83 3.12
C CYS A 80 12.80 3.31 3.46
N VAL A 81 12.99 3.94 4.63
CA VAL A 81 14.30 4.41 5.11
C VAL A 81 15.20 3.19 5.38
N ASP A 82 14.69 2.17 6.04
CA ASP A 82 15.43 0.92 6.25
C ASP A 82 15.77 0.24 4.91
N GLY A 83 14.85 0.26 3.95
CA GLY A 83 15.10 -0.20 2.59
C GLY A 83 16.24 0.53 1.88
N LEU A 84 16.39 1.85 2.12
CA LEU A 84 17.51 2.65 1.62
C LEU A 84 18.82 2.31 2.33
N ARG A 85 18.77 2.17 3.66
CA ARG A 85 19.93 1.93 4.50
C ARG A 85 20.54 0.54 4.26
N TYR A 86 19.68 -0.48 4.10
CA TYR A 86 20.09 -1.88 3.98
C TYR A 86 20.00 -2.42 2.56
N HIS A 87 19.63 -1.58 1.59
CA HIS A 87 19.43 -1.95 0.18
C HIS A 87 18.42 -3.11 -0.01
N ASN A 88 17.59 -3.37 0.99
CA ASN A 88 16.58 -4.40 1.01
C ASN A 88 15.22 -3.79 1.38
N TYR A 89 14.47 -3.39 0.36
CA TYR A 89 13.14 -2.83 0.57
C TYR A 89 12.12 -3.97 0.61
N HIS A 90 11.61 -4.21 1.81
CA HIS A 90 10.60 -5.24 2.05
C HIS A 90 9.55 -4.71 3.03
N LEU A 91 8.27 -4.85 2.66
CA LEU A 91 7.15 -4.56 3.54
C LEU A 91 6.59 -5.87 4.10
N PRO A 92 6.38 -5.99 5.41
CA PRO A 92 5.77 -7.18 5.96
C PRO A 92 4.32 -7.33 5.45
N ARG A 93 3.85 -8.58 5.28
CA ARG A 93 2.55 -8.89 4.68
C ARG A 93 1.38 -8.22 5.40
N TRP A 94 1.42 -8.18 6.73
CA TRP A 94 0.40 -7.50 7.53
C TRP A 94 0.30 -6.01 7.18
N PHE A 95 1.45 -5.36 6.94
CA PHE A 95 1.49 -3.94 6.60
C PHE A 95 1.00 -3.69 5.17
N VAL A 96 1.33 -4.57 4.22
CA VAL A 96 0.78 -4.52 2.85
C VAL A 96 -0.75 -4.63 2.88
N ASN A 97 -1.31 -5.51 3.71
CA ASN A 97 -2.76 -5.62 3.90
C ASN A 97 -3.35 -4.35 4.52
N LEU A 98 -2.72 -3.76 5.54
CA LEU A 98 -3.16 -2.51 6.15
C LEU A 98 -3.13 -1.35 5.13
N LEU A 99 -2.06 -1.24 4.36
CA LEU A 99 -1.94 -0.27 3.27
C LEU A 99 -3.03 -0.48 2.23
N TYR A 100 -3.31 -1.73 1.86
CA TYR A 100 -4.37 -2.09 0.93
C TYR A 100 -5.76 -1.66 1.44
N MET A 101 -6.07 -1.90 2.72
CA MET A 101 -7.32 -1.45 3.33
C MET A 101 -7.50 0.07 3.26
N ALA A 102 -6.47 0.83 3.64
CA ALA A 102 -6.50 2.29 3.62
C ALA A 102 -6.68 2.83 2.19
N ILE A 103 -5.93 2.28 1.23
CA ILE A 103 -5.98 2.71 -0.18
C ILE A 103 -7.29 2.28 -0.85
N CYS A 104 -7.84 1.13 -0.51
CA CYS A 104 -9.17 0.73 -0.96
C CYS A 104 -10.22 1.77 -0.53
N GLY A 105 -10.20 2.21 0.72
CA GLY A 105 -11.10 3.25 1.23
C GLY A 105 -11.01 4.56 0.45
N VAL A 106 -9.79 5.09 0.25
CA VAL A 106 -9.62 6.35 -0.47
C VAL A 106 -9.91 6.22 -1.99
N THR A 107 -9.69 5.02 -2.57
CA THR A 107 -10.06 4.76 -3.97
C THR A 107 -11.57 4.74 -4.15
N ILE A 108 -12.32 4.17 -3.21
CA ILE A 108 -13.77 4.16 -3.24
C ILE A 108 -14.31 5.60 -3.14
N THR A 109 -13.75 6.43 -2.26
CA THR A 109 -14.15 7.85 -2.18
C THR A 109 -13.86 8.59 -3.48
N PHE A 110 -12.73 8.32 -4.13
CA PHE A 110 -12.40 8.87 -5.45
C PHE A 110 -13.42 8.46 -6.51
N VAL A 111 -13.75 7.17 -6.60
CA VAL A 111 -14.73 6.65 -7.55
C VAL A 111 -16.10 7.29 -7.32
N ILE A 112 -16.58 7.36 -6.08
CA ILE A 112 -17.84 7.99 -5.74
C ILE A 112 -17.82 9.48 -6.06
N ALA A 113 -16.72 10.18 -5.79
CA ALA A 113 -16.56 11.60 -6.10
C ALA A 113 -16.68 11.86 -7.61
N VAL A 114 -16.00 11.02 -8.43
CA VAL A 114 -16.04 11.17 -9.90
C VAL A 114 -17.38 10.78 -10.50
N THR A 115 -18.02 9.72 -10.04
CA THR A 115 -19.23 9.17 -10.67
C THR A 115 -20.53 9.75 -10.10
N VAL A 116 -20.65 9.84 -8.80
CA VAL A 116 -21.89 10.23 -8.12
C VAL A 116 -21.89 11.72 -7.79
N LEU A 117 -20.89 12.18 -7.03
CA LEU A 117 -20.87 13.57 -6.55
C LEU A 117 -20.71 14.57 -7.70
N SER A 118 -19.87 14.24 -8.70
CA SER A 118 -19.65 15.11 -9.84
C SER A 118 -20.89 15.32 -10.69
N SER A 119 -21.75 14.31 -10.80
CA SER A 119 -23.04 14.44 -11.52
C SER A 119 -24.02 15.35 -10.80
N ALA A 120 -23.97 15.41 -9.46
CA ALA A 120 -24.90 16.21 -8.65
C ALA A 120 -24.44 17.66 -8.47
N VAL A 121 -23.13 17.90 -8.29
CA VAL A 121 -22.56 19.20 -7.88
C VAL A 121 -21.65 19.82 -8.93
N GLY A 122 -21.21 19.04 -9.91
CA GLY A 122 -20.29 19.44 -10.98
C GLY A 122 -18.85 19.00 -10.68
N LEU A 123 -18.19 18.48 -11.73
CA LEU A 123 -16.83 17.87 -11.65
C LEU A 123 -15.81 18.86 -11.06
N TYR A 124 -15.79 20.11 -11.52
CA TYR A 124 -14.85 21.10 -11.04
C TYR A 124 -14.98 21.34 -9.53
N ARG A 125 -16.20 21.46 -9.01
CA ARG A 125 -16.46 21.72 -7.58
C ARG A 125 -16.01 20.55 -6.70
N VAL A 126 -16.23 19.32 -7.17
CA VAL A 126 -15.93 18.11 -6.41
C VAL A 126 -14.44 17.79 -6.45
N MET A 127 -13.80 17.88 -7.63
CA MET A 127 -12.46 17.35 -7.84
C MET A 127 -11.35 18.39 -7.72
N ILE A 128 -11.63 19.66 -7.98
CA ILE A 128 -10.58 20.68 -8.18
C ILE A 128 -10.71 21.86 -7.19
N TYR A 129 -11.94 22.21 -6.80
CA TYR A 129 -12.17 23.43 -6.04
C TYR A 129 -11.57 23.38 -4.62
N ARG A 130 -10.67 24.34 -4.29
CA ARG A 130 -10.01 24.49 -2.97
C ARG A 130 -9.28 23.19 -2.53
N HIS A 131 -9.52 22.76 -1.26
CA HIS A 131 -8.91 21.56 -0.69
C HIS A 131 -9.46 20.24 -1.28
N ASN A 132 -10.57 20.28 -2.02
CA ASN A 132 -11.13 19.10 -2.66
C ASN A 132 -10.15 18.46 -3.65
N ILE A 133 -9.30 19.25 -4.32
CA ILE A 133 -8.25 18.71 -5.18
C ILE A 133 -7.30 17.77 -4.41
N ILE A 134 -7.07 18.05 -3.13
CA ILE A 134 -6.21 17.22 -2.28
C ILE A 134 -6.92 15.91 -1.94
N ILE A 135 -8.12 15.98 -1.36
CA ILE A 135 -8.81 14.82 -0.78
C ILE A 135 -9.51 13.94 -1.81
N HIS A 136 -9.95 14.51 -2.93
CA HIS A 136 -10.69 13.78 -3.97
C HIS A 136 -9.85 13.45 -5.20
N THR A 137 -8.67 14.06 -5.39
CA THR A 137 -7.86 13.86 -6.60
C THR A 137 -6.43 13.44 -6.28
N LEU A 138 -5.63 14.32 -5.68
CA LEU A 138 -4.19 14.10 -5.53
C LEU A 138 -3.87 12.96 -4.56
N CYS A 139 -4.47 12.98 -3.37
CA CYS A 139 -4.22 11.96 -2.35
C CYS A 139 -4.64 10.56 -2.84
N PRO A 140 -5.86 10.32 -3.39
CA PRO A 140 -6.22 9.05 -3.98
C PRO A 140 -5.28 8.57 -5.09
N ILE A 141 -4.95 9.44 -6.05
CA ILE A 141 -4.09 9.06 -7.18
C ILE A 141 -2.69 8.66 -6.69
N LEU A 142 -2.06 9.46 -5.84
CA LEU A 142 -0.75 9.16 -5.30
C LEU A 142 -0.75 7.88 -4.47
N SER A 143 -1.82 7.63 -3.70
CA SER A 143 -1.97 6.42 -2.90
C SER A 143 -2.10 5.17 -3.77
N ILE A 144 -2.89 5.24 -4.85
CA ILE A 144 -3.02 4.15 -5.83
C ILE A 144 -1.68 3.86 -6.50
N LEU A 145 -0.96 4.91 -6.93
CA LEU A 145 0.36 4.77 -7.54
C LEU A 145 1.38 4.17 -6.55
N LEU A 146 1.38 4.63 -5.30
CA LEU A 146 2.22 4.08 -4.23
C LEU A 146 1.97 2.57 -4.09
N PHE A 147 0.72 2.15 -4.00
CA PHE A 147 0.35 0.77 -3.79
C PHE A 147 0.68 -0.13 -4.98
N ILE A 148 0.34 0.30 -6.19
CA ILE A 148 0.49 -0.53 -7.40
C ILE A 148 1.94 -0.64 -7.82
N PHE A 149 2.67 0.49 -7.88
CA PHE A 149 3.98 0.53 -8.52
C PHE A 149 5.15 0.46 -7.55
N ILE A 150 5.01 1.02 -6.36
CA ILE A 150 6.12 1.14 -5.42
C ILE A 150 6.12 -0.01 -4.41
N ASN A 151 4.95 -0.39 -3.90
CA ASN A 151 4.81 -1.35 -2.80
C ASN A 151 4.35 -2.76 -3.24
N SER A 152 4.62 -3.17 -4.48
CA SER A 152 4.18 -4.46 -5.04
C SER A 152 5.12 -5.63 -4.67
N ASP A 153 5.38 -5.86 -3.38
CA ASP A 153 6.33 -6.90 -2.95
C ASP A 153 5.68 -8.28 -2.71
N HIS A 154 4.40 -8.34 -2.38
CA HIS A 154 3.65 -9.57 -2.17
C HIS A 154 2.45 -9.70 -3.10
N THR A 155 2.06 -10.93 -3.39
CA THR A 155 0.78 -11.18 -4.05
C THR A 155 -0.36 -11.11 -3.04
N LEU A 156 -1.48 -10.54 -3.46
CA LEU A 156 -2.70 -10.47 -2.68
C LEU A 156 -3.69 -11.52 -3.17
N ASP A 157 -4.33 -12.22 -2.26
CA ASP A 157 -5.39 -13.19 -2.52
C ASP A 157 -6.79 -12.55 -2.52
N PHE A 158 -7.82 -13.31 -2.84
CA PHE A 158 -9.20 -12.83 -2.81
C PHE A 158 -9.65 -12.49 -1.38
N LYS A 159 -9.16 -13.22 -0.38
CA LYS A 159 -9.47 -12.98 1.03
C LYS A 159 -8.98 -11.59 1.44
N SER A 160 -7.80 -11.18 0.99
CA SER A 160 -7.30 -9.82 1.20
C SER A 160 -8.24 -8.75 0.62
N SER A 161 -8.89 -9.01 -0.53
CA SER A 161 -9.88 -8.08 -1.10
C SER A 161 -11.13 -7.94 -0.24
N VAL A 162 -11.60 -9.03 0.36
CA VAL A 162 -12.74 -9.00 1.30
C VAL A 162 -12.36 -8.26 2.58
N VAL A 163 -11.17 -8.51 3.11
CA VAL A 163 -10.66 -7.80 4.31
C VAL A 163 -10.51 -6.31 4.03
N ALA A 164 -10.06 -5.92 2.82
CA ALA A 164 -9.85 -4.51 2.46
C ALA A 164 -11.12 -3.65 2.49
N ILE A 165 -12.30 -4.24 2.35
CA ILE A 165 -13.58 -3.51 2.40
C ILE A 165 -14.22 -3.45 3.79
N ILE A 166 -13.65 -4.12 4.80
CA ILE A 166 -14.19 -4.11 6.16
C ILE A 166 -14.37 -2.68 6.70
N PRO A 167 -13.40 -1.75 6.58
CA PRO A 167 -13.58 -0.39 7.07
C PRO A 167 -14.76 0.34 6.40
N LEU A 168 -14.95 0.14 5.09
CA LEU A 168 -16.10 0.70 4.36
C LEU A 168 -17.42 0.15 4.91
N MET A 169 -17.52 -1.15 5.08
CA MET A 169 -18.76 -1.80 5.55
C MET A 169 -19.06 -1.43 7.00
N SER A 170 -18.03 -1.38 7.86
CA SER A 170 -18.18 -0.91 9.24
C SER A 170 -18.69 0.52 9.28
N TYR A 171 -18.15 1.39 8.44
CA TYR A 171 -18.63 2.76 8.32
C TYR A 171 -20.07 2.81 7.78
N ALA A 172 -20.41 2.07 6.74
CA ALA A 172 -21.76 2.05 6.16
C ALA A 172 -22.81 1.58 7.17
N LEU A 173 -22.48 0.60 8.00
CA LEU A 173 -23.34 0.15 9.11
C LEU A 173 -23.47 1.22 10.18
N LEU A 174 -22.37 1.82 10.63
CA LEU A 174 -22.39 2.92 11.61
C LEU A 174 -23.19 4.11 11.08
N TYR A 175 -22.98 4.49 9.81
CA TYR A 175 -23.75 5.55 9.17
C TYR A 175 -25.26 5.25 9.17
N THR A 176 -25.61 4.01 8.83
CA THR A 176 -27.01 3.56 8.86
C THR A 176 -27.63 3.72 10.25
N VAL A 177 -26.91 3.30 11.29
CA VAL A 177 -27.38 3.45 12.68
C VAL A 177 -27.53 4.94 13.05
N MET A 178 -26.51 5.74 12.79
CA MET A 178 -26.49 7.14 13.22
C MET A 178 -27.52 8.01 12.47
N VAL A 179 -27.74 7.74 11.18
CA VAL A 179 -28.66 8.55 10.37
C VAL A 179 -30.10 8.05 10.46
N PHE A 180 -30.35 6.74 10.41
CA PHE A 180 -31.69 6.20 10.24
C PHE A 180 -32.31 5.66 11.54
N LEU A 181 -31.49 5.17 12.49
CA LEU A 181 -32.01 4.64 13.75
C LEU A 181 -32.04 5.71 14.86
N ILE A 182 -30.96 6.50 14.96
CA ILE A 182 -30.86 7.56 15.97
C ILE A 182 -31.49 8.85 15.42
N GLY A 183 -31.05 9.29 14.23
CA GLY A 183 -31.52 10.50 13.59
C GLY A 183 -30.92 11.78 14.17
N GLU A 184 -30.94 12.86 13.38
CA GLU A 184 -30.33 14.16 13.74
C GLU A 184 -30.93 14.75 15.02
N ASP A 185 -32.25 14.65 15.20
CA ASP A 185 -32.98 15.21 16.37
C ASP A 185 -32.60 14.52 17.69
N ALA A 186 -32.16 13.26 17.64
CA ALA A 186 -31.71 12.49 18.82
C ALA A 186 -30.20 12.46 18.99
N GLY A 187 -29.45 13.33 18.28
CA GLY A 187 -28.00 13.41 18.35
C GLY A 187 -27.25 12.47 17.38
N GLY A 188 -27.94 11.86 16.44
CA GLY A 188 -27.36 11.12 15.34
C GLY A 188 -26.75 12.04 14.27
N TRP A 189 -26.42 11.45 13.13
CA TRP A 189 -25.78 12.18 12.04
C TRP A 189 -26.80 12.68 11.03
N ARG A 190 -26.44 13.76 10.37
CA ARG A 190 -27.16 14.24 9.20
C ARG A 190 -26.93 13.32 8.01
N ASP A 191 -27.92 13.17 7.13
CA ASP A 191 -27.77 12.43 5.87
C ASP A 191 -26.95 13.22 4.84
N HIS A 192 -25.62 13.12 4.92
CA HIS A 192 -24.68 13.82 4.01
C HIS A 192 -24.69 13.26 2.59
N TYR A 193 -24.98 11.96 2.46
CA TYR A 193 -24.96 11.26 1.16
C TYR A 193 -26.33 11.25 0.50
N GLN A 194 -27.32 11.90 1.10
CA GLN A 194 -28.70 11.95 0.61
C GLN A 194 -29.29 10.55 0.38
N ILE A 195 -28.96 9.61 1.26
CA ILE A 195 -29.42 8.21 1.14
C ILE A 195 -30.95 8.13 1.29
N TYR A 196 -31.59 9.06 2.01
CA TYR A 196 -33.04 9.13 2.04
C TYR A 196 -33.66 9.19 0.64
N ARG A 197 -33.07 9.93 -0.30
CA ARG A 197 -33.53 9.97 -1.70
C ARG A 197 -33.35 8.61 -2.42
N VAL A 198 -32.32 7.87 -2.07
CA VAL A 198 -32.09 6.53 -2.62
C VAL A 198 -33.10 5.55 -2.04
N LEU A 199 -33.46 5.72 -0.75
CA LEU A 199 -34.42 4.87 -0.05
C LEU A 199 -35.86 5.04 -0.54
N GLU A 200 -36.20 6.12 -1.24
CA GLU A 200 -37.48 6.23 -1.97
C GLU A 200 -37.64 5.10 -2.99
N TYR A 201 -36.53 4.53 -3.48
CA TYR A 201 -36.53 3.52 -4.54
C TYR A 201 -35.98 2.16 -4.07
N LEU A 202 -35.08 2.13 -3.07
CA LEU A 202 -34.37 0.93 -2.66
C LEU A 202 -34.34 0.79 -1.13
N PRO A 203 -34.67 -0.37 -0.56
CA PRO A 203 -34.58 -0.60 0.89
C PRO A 203 -33.11 -0.67 1.36
N ILE A 204 -32.87 -0.29 2.63
CA ILE A 204 -31.51 -0.22 3.24
C ILE A 204 -30.65 -1.47 2.98
N PRO A 205 -31.15 -2.72 3.13
CA PRO A 205 -30.31 -3.89 2.85
C PRO A 205 -29.78 -3.94 1.41
N VAL A 206 -30.60 -3.51 0.43
CA VAL A 206 -30.20 -3.46 -0.98
C VAL A 206 -29.11 -2.42 -1.18
N VAL A 207 -29.23 -1.25 -0.54
CA VAL A 207 -28.19 -0.20 -0.61
C VAL A 207 -26.87 -0.72 -0.02
N LEU A 208 -26.89 -1.41 1.12
CA LEU A 208 -25.70 -2.01 1.73
C LEU A 208 -25.08 -3.09 0.84
N ILE A 209 -25.90 -3.91 0.17
CA ILE A 209 -25.40 -4.90 -0.81
C ILE A 209 -24.74 -4.20 -1.99
N ILE A 210 -25.29 -3.12 -2.51
CA ILE A 210 -24.69 -2.34 -3.61
C ILE A 210 -23.36 -1.75 -3.16
N ILE A 211 -23.26 -1.15 -1.99
CA ILE A 211 -22.02 -0.61 -1.42
C ILE A 211 -20.98 -1.72 -1.29
N PHE A 212 -21.37 -2.89 -0.78
CA PHE A 212 -20.50 -4.07 -0.69
C PHE A 212 -19.97 -4.51 -2.05
N LEU A 213 -20.83 -4.62 -3.07
CA LEU A 213 -20.44 -5.05 -4.41
C LEU A 213 -19.51 -4.03 -5.08
N ILE A 214 -19.78 -2.74 -4.95
CA ILE A 214 -18.88 -1.67 -5.45
C ILE A 214 -17.53 -1.74 -4.73
N GLY A 215 -17.53 -1.85 -3.41
CA GLY A 215 -16.32 -2.00 -2.62
C GLY A 215 -15.49 -3.21 -3.04
N LEU A 216 -16.16 -4.36 -3.23
CA LEU A 216 -15.52 -5.59 -3.68
C LEU A 216 -14.97 -5.48 -5.11
N ALA A 217 -15.67 -4.81 -6.01
CA ALA A 217 -15.19 -4.58 -7.38
C ALA A 217 -13.94 -3.70 -7.38
N VAL A 218 -13.95 -2.58 -6.65
CA VAL A 218 -12.80 -1.67 -6.53
C VAL A 218 -11.61 -2.36 -5.90
N SER A 219 -11.81 -3.09 -4.79
CA SER A 219 -10.73 -3.82 -4.14
C SER A 219 -10.13 -4.88 -5.06
N ASN A 220 -10.94 -5.69 -5.77
CA ASN A 220 -10.41 -6.66 -6.73
C ASN A 220 -9.65 -6.00 -7.87
N LEU A 221 -10.11 -4.87 -8.40
CA LEU A 221 -9.40 -4.13 -9.45
C LEU A 221 -8.00 -3.70 -8.97
N LEU A 222 -7.90 -3.13 -7.76
CA LEU A 222 -6.63 -2.78 -7.14
C LEU A 222 -5.73 -4.01 -6.94
N ARG A 223 -6.29 -5.13 -6.46
CA ARG A 223 -5.57 -6.39 -6.31
C ARG A 223 -5.02 -6.91 -7.63
N PHE A 224 -5.83 -6.92 -8.69
CA PHE A 224 -5.37 -7.36 -10.00
C PHE A 224 -4.25 -6.48 -10.56
N ALA A 225 -4.38 -5.15 -10.43
CA ALA A 225 -3.35 -4.22 -10.86
C ALA A 225 -2.04 -4.42 -10.07
N HIS A 226 -2.13 -4.53 -8.73
CA HIS A 226 -0.99 -4.80 -7.85
C HIS A 226 -0.30 -6.13 -8.22
N ASN A 227 -1.06 -7.21 -8.32
CA ASN A 227 -0.53 -8.53 -8.65
C ASN A 227 0.06 -8.60 -10.06
N ALA A 228 -0.50 -7.86 -11.03
CA ALA A 228 0.04 -7.79 -12.38
C ALA A 228 1.43 -7.13 -12.40
N VAL A 229 1.61 -6.03 -11.65
CA VAL A 229 2.92 -5.37 -11.51
C VAL A 229 3.90 -6.26 -10.76
N HIS A 230 3.46 -6.92 -9.68
CA HIS A 230 4.29 -7.89 -8.94
C HIS A 230 4.79 -9.03 -9.85
N LYS A 231 3.89 -9.65 -10.62
CA LYS A 231 4.26 -10.73 -11.57
C LYS A 231 5.25 -10.27 -12.64
N ARG A 232 5.06 -9.07 -13.20
CA ARG A 232 5.99 -8.49 -14.18
C ARG A 232 7.37 -8.26 -13.58
N ARG A 233 7.45 -7.77 -12.34
CA ARG A 233 8.70 -7.58 -11.62
C ARG A 233 9.40 -8.91 -11.37
N LYS A 234 8.69 -9.90 -10.85
CA LYS A 234 9.22 -11.23 -10.60
C LYS A 234 9.80 -11.83 -11.88
N ALA A 235 9.05 -11.80 -12.99
CA ALA A 235 9.52 -12.29 -14.28
C ALA A 235 10.72 -11.49 -14.84
N SER A 236 10.84 -10.20 -14.54
CA SER A 236 12.00 -9.39 -14.91
C SER A 236 13.24 -9.79 -14.09
N LEU A 237 13.08 -10.03 -12.79
CA LEU A 237 14.16 -10.51 -11.92
C LEU A 237 14.61 -11.92 -12.30
N GLU A 238 13.68 -12.83 -12.58
CA GLU A 238 13.99 -14.20 -13.03
C GLU A 238 14.79 -14.18 -14.34
N ARG A 239 14.40 -13.37 -15.33
CA ARG A 239 15.17 -13.18 -16.58
C ARG A 239 16.57 -12.63 -16.30
N TYR A 240 16.68 -11.68 -15.38
CA TYR A 240 17.97 -11.13 -14.97
C TYR A 240 18.86 -12.21 -14.36
N TYR A 241 18.33 -13.05 -13.46
CA TYR A 241 19.08 -14.16 -12.87
C TYR A 241 19.43 -15.25 -13.88
N GLN A 242 18.58 -15.55 -14.85
CA GLN A 242 18.88 -16.49 -15.94
C GLN A 242 19.99 -15.98 -16.87
N GLN A 243 20.06 -14.67 -17.12
CA GLN A 243 21.17 -14.06 -17.87
C GLN A 243 22.46 -13.96 -17.06
N ALA A 244 22.37 -14.05 -15.74
CA ALA A 244 23.49 -14.01 -14.81
C ALA A 244 24.26 -15.35 -14.71
N ASP A 245 23.92 -16.35 -15.51
CA ASP A 245 24.57 -17.67 -15.59
C ASP A 245 26.07 -17.64 -15.97
N THR A 246 26.61 -16.45 -16.17
CA THR A 246 28.04 -16.23 -16.43
C THR A 246 28.82 -15.72 -15.22
N PHE A 247 28.27 -15.81 -13.99
CA PHE A 247 29.00 -15.40 -12.79
C PHE A 247 30.13 -16.39 -12.50
N SER A 248 31.37 -15.85 -12.40
CA SER A 248 32.50 -16.63 -11.90
C SER A 248 32.31 -16.87 -10.39
N PHE A 249 32.92 -17.94 -9.89
CA PHE A 249 32.99 -18.25 -8.45
C PHE A 249 33.49 -17.06 -7.61
N GLU A 250 34.45 -16.29 -8.12
CA GLU A 250 34.96 -15.07 -7.50
C GLU A 250 33.88 -13.98 -7.30
N ASP A 251 32.89 -13.89 -8.21
CA ASP A 251 31.80 -12.92 -8.08
C ASP A 251 30.85 -13.33 -6.96
N ILE A 252 30.63 -14.62 -6.74
CA ILE A 252 29.81 -15.15 -5.65
C ILE A 252 30.53 -14.96 -4.32
N GLN A 253 31.84 -15.28 -4.26
CA GLN A 253 32.67 -15.02 -3.08
C GLN A 253 32.64 -13.53 -2.71
N SER A 254 32.72 -12.64 -3.70
CA SER A 254 32.69 -11.20 -3.48
C SER A 254 31.32 -10.75 -2.99
N ALA A 255 30.23 -11.32 -3.51
CA ALA A 255 28.86 -11.03 -3.06
C ALA A 255 28.59 -11.58 -1.66
N VAL A 256 29.03 -12.80 -1.38
CA VAL A 256 28.94 -13.43 -0.04
C VAL A 256 29.83 -12.69 0.97
N ALA A 257 31.05 -12.27 0.56
CA ALA A 257 31.91 -11.45 1.40
C ALA A 257 31.31 -10.07 1.70
N ALA A 258 30.70 -9.42 0.70
CA ALA A 258 30.00 -8.15 0.90
C ALA A 258 28.79 -8.29 1.84
N LEU A 259 28.02 -9.37 1.71
CA LEU A 259 26.91 -9.69 2.64
C LEU A 259 27.43 -10.00 4.04
N ALA A 260 28.55 -10.72 4.16
CA ALA A 260 29.17 -11.02 5.45
C ALA A 260 29.78 -9.78 6.13
N VAL A 261 30.25 -8.78 5.36
CA VAL A 261 30.71 -7.49 5.90
C VAL A 261 29.54 -6.67 6.40
N ILE A 262 28.43 -6.67 5.67
CA ILE A 262 27.18 -6.03 6.09
C ILE A 262 26.67 -6.69 7.38
N ASP A 263 26.68 -8.02 7.45
CA ASP A 263 26.27 -8.80 8.63
C ASP A 263 27.15 -8.49 9.86
N ARG A 264 28.48 -8.36 9.68
CA ARG A 264 29.40 -7.97 10.76
C ARG A 264 29.21 -6.53 11.27
N GLN A 265 28.80 -5.60 10.40
CA GLN A 265 28.48 -4.22 10.81
C GLN A 265 27.15 -4.14 11.57
N HIS A 266 26.31 -5.17 11.47
CA HIS A 266 25.00 -5.25 12.15
C HIS A 266 25.00 -6.05 13.46
N ASP A 267 26.12 -6.61 13.90
CA ASP A 267 26.26 -7.35 15.17
C ASP A 267 26.16 -6.41 16.42
N ILE A 268 25.75 -5.15 16.21
CA ILE A 268 25.44 -4.19 17.26
C ILE A 268 23.93 -4.16 17.49
N GLY A 269 23.39 -5.24 18.02
CA GLY A 269 22.11 -5.26 18.74
C GLY A 269 20.88 -5.69 17.95
N GLY A 270 20.60 -6.97 17.89
CA GLY A 270 19.27 -7.56 17.76
C GLY A 270 18.96 -8.25 16.44
N GLU A 271 18.89 -9.55 16.49
CA GLU A 271 18.04 -10.48 15.71
C GLU A 271 17.77 -10.20 14.21
N LEU A 272 18.80 -10.24 13.39
CA LEU A 272 18.69 -10.62 11.98
C LEU A 272 19.55 -11.86 11.74
N THR A 273 19.16 -12.99 12.33
CA THR A 273 19.91 -14.26 12.33
C THR A 273 19.74 -15.13 11.08
N VAL A 274 18.89 -14.69 10.13
CA VAL A 274 18.58 -15.42 8.90
C VAL A 274 19.79 -15.50 7.92
N PRO A 275 20.54 -14.44 7.64
CA PRO A 275 21.61 -14.49 6.65
C PRO A 275 22.69 -15.52 6.96
N ARG A 276 23.12 -15.65 8.20
CA ARG A 276 24.25 -16.51 8.59
C ARG A 276 23.97 -18.00 8.40
N ARG A 277 22.78 -18.47 8.76
CA ARG A 277 22.36 -19.85 8.57
C ARG A 277 22.22 -20.21 7.08
N ILE A 278 21.63 -19.29 6.31
CA ILE A 278 21.45 -19.43 4.87
C ILE A 278 22.79 -19.42 4.17
N LEU A 279 23.68 -18.49 4.51
CA LEU A 279 25.04 -18.42 3.94
C LEU A 279 25.86 -19.68 4.24
N THR A 280 25.81 -20.20 5.46
CA THR A 280 26.50 -21.45 5.83
C THR A 280 25.93 -22.65 5.06
N MET A 281 24.62 -22.69 4.88
CA MET A 281 23.97 -23.74 4.11
C MET A 281 24.29 -23.64 2.62
N MET A 282 24.31 -22.45 2.04
CA MET A 282 24.70 -22.20 0.66
C MET A 282 26.17 -22.58 0.43
N GLU A 283 27.08 -22.20 1.33
CA GLU A 283 28.51 -22.58 1.28
C GLU A 283 28.70 -24.09 1.32
N LYS A 284 27.97 -24.78 2.20
CA LYS A 284 28.03 -26.25 2.30
C LYS A 284 27.52 -26.95 1.04
N LYS A 285 26.41 -26.46 0.48
CA LYS A 285 25.82 -27.01 -0.75
C LYS A 285 26.65 -26.68 -1.99
N TYR A 286 27.25 -25.50 -2.03
CA TYR A 286 28.19 -25.14 -3.07
C TYR A 286 29.41 -26.06 -3.07
N LYS A 287 30.02 -26.31 -1.90
CA LYS A 287 31.14 -27.27 -1.76
C LYS A 287 30.75 -28.70 -2.14
N SER A 288 29.48 -29.06 -2.15
CA SER A 288 28.97 -30.34 -2.64
C SER A 288 28.67 -30.37 -4.15
N GLY A 289 29.01 -29.32 -4.89
CA GLY A 289 28.90 -29.26 -6.36
C GLY A 289 27.50 -28.87 -6.87
N LEU A 290 26.63 -28.26 -6.04
CA LEU A 290 25.33 -27.80 -6.50
C LEU A 290 25.49 -26.62 -7.46
N PRO A 291 24.75 -26.59 -8.59
CA PRO A 291 24.76 -25.46 -9.51
C PRO A 291 24.24 -24.17 -8.84
N ILE A 292 24.77 -23.05 -9.27
CA ILE A 292 24.47 -21.72 -8.71
C ILE A 292 22.97 -21.39 -8.78
N GLU A 293 22.28 -21.81 -9.84
CA GLU A 293 20.84 -21.64 -10.02
C GLU A 293 20.02 -22.29 -8.91
N GLU A 294 20.39 -23.50 -8.50
CA GLU A 294 19.75 -24.19 -7.38
C GLU A 294 20.09 -23.54 -6.04
N LEU A 295 21.29 -23.01 -5.87
CA LEU A 295 21.67 -22.24 -4.68
C LEU A 295 20.87 -20.96 -4.55
N CYS A 296 20.63 -20.24 -5.64
CA CYS A 296 19.78 -19.05 -5.65
C CYS A 296 18.30 -19.38 -5.34
N LYS A 297 17.78 -20.50 -5.89
CA LYS A 297 16.43 -20.97 -5.54
C LYS A 297 16.33 -21.33 -4.06
N ILE A 298 17.30 -22.05 -3.53
CA ILE A 298 17.34 -22.41 -2.10
C ILE A 298 17.43 -21.15 -1.22
N TYR A 299 18.21 -20.15 -1.62
CA TYR A 299 18.28 -18.87 -0.90
C TYR A 299 16.93 -18.17 -0.87
N ILE A 300 16.27 -18.09 -2.01
CA ILE A 300 14.95 -17.46 -2.14
C ILE A 300 13.90 -18.23 -1.32
N ASP A 301 13.87 -19.55 -1.46
CA ASP A 301 12.90 -20.40 -0.75
C ASP A 301 13.10 -20.38 0.77
N GLU A 302 14.33 -20.40 1.27
CA GLU A 302 14.60 -20.32 2.72
C GLU A 302 14.39 -18.92 3.27
N TYR A 303 14.69 -17.88 2.52
CA TYR A 303 14.41 -16.49 2.92
C TYR A 303 12.91 -16.27 3.09
N TYR A 304 12.11 -16.72 2.15
CA TYR A 304 10.63 -16.59 2.24
C TYR A 304 9.99 -17.61 3.20
N ARG A 305 10.59 -18.79 3.41
CA ARG A 305 10.11 -19.81 4.35
C ARG A 305 10.29 -19.41 5.81
N THR A 306 11.27 -18.56 6.10
CA THR A 306 11.53 -18.06 7.46
C THR A 306 10.45 -17.04 7.85
N ASP A 307 9.92 -16.27 6.89
CA ASP A 307 8.82 -15.35 7.10
C ASP A 307 7.51 -16.09 7.49
N GLU A 308 7.25 -17.29 6.92
CA GLU A 308 6.06 -18.08 7.26
C GLU A 308 6.15 -18.76 8.64
N ARG A 309 7.35 -18.95 9.21
CA ARG A 309 7.54 -19.57 10.53
C ARG A 309 7.50 -18.59 11.69
N THR A 310 7.74 -17.33 11.44
CA THR A 310 7.59 -16.25 12.44
C THR A 310 6.14 -15.83 12.63
N GLU A 311 5.20 -16.32 11.81
CA GLU A 311 3.77 -16.03 11.91
C GLU A 311 2.97 -17.14 12.65
N LYS A 312 3.61 -18.14 13.27
CA LYS A 312 3.00 -19.13 14.16
C LYS A 312 3.44 -18.92 15.61
#